data_48eb3f3972654db492fff2d6b1d0ced8
#
_entry.id   48eb3f3972654db492fff2d6b1d0ced8
#
_cell.length_a   1.000
_cell.length_b   1.000
_cell.length_c   1.000
_cell.angle_alpha   90.00
_cell.angle_beta   90.00
_cell.angle_gamma   90.00
#
_symmetry.space_group_name_H-M   'P 1'
#
loop_
_entity.id
_entity.type
_entity.pdbx_description
1 polymer ?
#
loop_
_entity_poly.entity_id
_entity_poly.type
_entity_poly.pdbx_seq_one_letter_code
_entity_poly.pdbx_strand_id
1 'polypeptide(L)'
;MAKRFAFGPFLLDTARGTLTRDSEAVAVGQRGLHILQVLLEAGGEPVSKAELMRAAWPGLVVEDSNLSVQVTALRKLLGAPSGDDASEWIVTVPRLGYRLPGLSVVEEPQLAPIDHGDVDHGGRPSIAVLPFTHLGDDPGQEYLADGVTEALIAALTRFRWFSVTGRNASQVYKLRSVELRTAATELGVRYLLEGSVRASAGRLRVSAQLVQASSGSCLWADRYDFANADIFEVQDAIAQQVAGAVEPELLRNAGDQAAHRRSGRVTAWDLVAQGSWLFHHVTQPTHLKARALFRQACHIDEELTEARLWLGRVDAGLVAYGWSEDPPMDLREGRTAAFESVQLDEKNPYAHYALAIVSTYADDFALALRSAEKAMELNPSFALGHLVHGMASLFSGDAGRAVPSLERGLALNRYDPQNFVWYTVLALAFLFGGNAGDALERAIAALKVRPAWRPAMRAAAAAEAALGRHGPAAAWLQRWTETPIASADALQPLWRCNAAWAHRMDDLLRLAPP
;
A
#
# COMPACT_ATOMS: atom_id res chain seq x y z
N MET A 1 28.68 2.18 1.74
CA MET A 1 27.99 3.48 1.64
C MET A 1 28.35 4.06 0.28
N ALA A 2 27.35 4.48 -0.49
CA ALA A 2 27.56 5.12 -1.78
C ALA A 2 28.21 6.51 -1.58
N LYS A 3 29.34 6.75 -2.22
CA LYS A 3 30.07 8.03 -2.13
C LYS A 3 30.21 8.64 -3.51
N ARG A 4 30.22 9.97 -3.59
CA ARG A 4 30.59 10.71 -4.78
C ARG A 4 31.90 11.43 -4.53
N PHE A 5 32.81 11.34 -5.48
CA PHE A 5 34.11 11.97 -5.42
C PHE A 5 34.27 12.96 -6.58
N ALA A 6 34.49 14.23 -6.24
CA ALA A 6 34.84 15.24 -7.23
C ALA A 6 36.35 15.48 -7.23
N PHE A 7 36.96 15.50 -8.41
CA PHE A 7 38.38 15.81 -8.60
C PHE A 7 38.57 16.51 -9.95
N GLY A 8 38.96 17.74 -9.91
CA GLY A 8 39.01 18.62 -11.09
C GLY A 8 37.64 18.66 -11.80
N PRO A 9 37.59 18.45 -13.13
CA PRO A 9 36.34 18.46 -13.89
C PRO A 9 35.57 17.14 -13.78
N PHE A 10 36.08 16.15 -13.02
CA PHE A 10 35.52 14.79 -12.93
C PHE A 10 34.67 14.60 -11.68
N LEU A 11 33.59 13.82 -11.83
CA LEU A 11 32.76 13.33 -10.74
C LEU A 11 32.58 11.82 -10.89
N LEU A 12 33.08 11.06 -9.91
CA LEU A 12 32.86 9.61 -9.80
C LEU A 12 31.67 9.33 -8.86
N ASP A 13 30.63 8.70 -9.37
CA ASP A 13 29.51 8.18 -8.58
C ASP A 13 29.70 6.68 -8.36
N THR A 14 30.07 6.29 -7.11
CA THR A 14 30.37 4.88 -6.79
C THR A 14 29.10 4.01 -6.72
N ALA A 15 27.92 4.62 -6.48
CA ALA A 15 26.64 3.90 -6.49
C ALA A 15 26.22 3.52 -7.90
N ARG A 16 26.47 4.40 -8.86
CA ARG A 16 26.11 4.19 -10.26
C ARG A 16 27.22 3.54 -11.08
N GLY A 17 28.45 3.51 -10.55
CA GLY A 17 29.62 3.06 -11.29
C GLY A 17 29.88 3.93 -12.53
N THR A 18 29.66 5.25 -12.44
CA THR A 18 29.81 6.18 -13.56
C THR A 18 30.81 7.27 -13.26
N LEU A 19 31.61 7.61 -14.27
CA LEU A 19 32.49 8.77 -14.25
C LEU A 19 31.93 9.81 -15.24
N THR A 20 31.81 11.08 -14.79
CA THR A 20 31.46 12.20 -15.68
C THR A 20 32.56 13.23 -15.69
N ARG A 21 32.70 13.98 -16.80
CA ARG A 21 33.55 15.15 -16.95
C ARG A 21 32.68 16.32 -17.40
N ASP A 22 32.63 17.41 -16.65
CA ASP A 22 31.79 18.57 -16.97
C ASP A 22 30.32 18.17 -17.27
N SER A 23 29.78 17.19 -16.50
CA SER A 23 28.45 16.58 -16.67
C SER A 23 28.27 15.64 -17.86
N GLU A 24 29.27 15.42 -18.70
CA GLU A 24 29.23 14.43 -19.78
C GLU A 24 29.79 13.08 -19.34
N ALA A 25 29.12 11.99 -19.73
CA ALA A 25 29.54 10.65 -19.34
C ALA A 25 30.87 10.24 -20.01
N VAL A 26 31.80 9.74 -19.21
CA VAL A 26 33.11 9.25 -19.67
C VAL A 26 33.13 7.71 -19.60
N ALA A 27 33.38 7.05 -20.72
CA ALA A 27 33.41 5.59 -20.77
C ALA A 27 34.67 5.02 -20.10
N VAL A 28 34.49 4.43 -18.91
CA VAL A 28 35.57 3.74 -18.15
C VAL A 28 35.18 2.30 -17.93
N GLY A 29 36.13 1.39 -18.17
CA GLY A 29 35.92 -0.03 -17.87
C GLY A 29 35.81 -0.27 -16.35
N GLN A 30 35.05 -1.30 -15.93
CA GLN A 30 34.81 -1.60 -14.50
C GLN A 30 36.08 -1.69 -13.66
N ARG A 31 37.15 -2.28 -14.18
CA ARG A 31 38.44 -2.37 -13.50
C ARG A 31 39.08 -1.00 -13.25
N GLY A 32 38.99 -0.11 -14.23
CA GLY A 32 39.42 1.28 -14.08
C GLY A 32 38.60 2.05 -13.04
N LEU A 33 37.29 1.83 -12.99
CA LEU A 33 36.41 2.44 -11.98
C LEU A 33 36.78 1.99 -10.57
N HIS A 34 37.03 0.68 -10.34
CA HIS A 34 37.46 0.17 -9.04
C HIS A 34 38.82 0.74 -8.61
N ILE A 35 39.77 0.87 -9.52
CA ILE A 35 41.07 1.51 -9.24
C ILE A 35 40.88 2.96 -8.85
N LEU A 36 40.10 3.73 -9.60
CA LEU A 36 39.78 5.12 -9.29
C LEU A 36 39.08 5.26 -7.94
N GLN A 37 38.14 4.40 -7.65
CA GLN A 37 37.41 4.41 -6.38
C GLN A 37 38.37 4.24 -5.19
N VAL A 38 39.25 3.24 -5.23
CA VAL A 38 40.20 2.98 -4.13
C VAL A 38 41.18 4.14 -3.97
N LEU A 39 41.69 4.73 -5.07
CA LEU A 39 42.58 5.88 -5.03
C LEU A 39 41.88 7.13 -4.45
N LEU A 40 40.58 7.31 -4.76
CA LEU A 40 39.78 8.41 -4.25
C LEU A 40 39.41 8.20 -2.77
N GLU A 41 39.11 6.96 -2.36
CA GLU A 41 38.84 6.61 -0.95
C GLU A 41 40.07 6.80 -0.06
N ALA A 42 41.28 6.67 -0.62
CA ALA A 42 42.53 6.91 0.09
C ALA A 42 42.84 8.41 0.35
N GLY A 43 42.01 9.35 -0.14
CA GLY A 43 42.11 10.77 0.21
C GLY A 43 43.46 11.43 -0.15
N GLY A 44 44.13 10.96 -1.21
CA GLY A 44 45.44 11.46 -1.63
C GLY A 44 46.63 10.72 -1.04
N GLU A 45 46.41 9.79 -0.12
CA GLU A 45 47.47 8.90 0.39
C GLU A 45 47.85 7.84 -0.64
N PRO A 46 49.13 7.33 -0.61
CA PRO A 46 49.57 6.29 -1.51
C PRO A 46 48.86 4.96 -1.23
N VAL A 47 48.32 4.32 -2.27
CA VAL A 47 47.73 2.98 -2.23
C VAL A 47 48.68 1.97 -2.84
N SER A 48 48.87 0.83 -2.16
CA SER A 48 49.77 -0.22 -2.63
C SER A 48 49.24 -0.91 -3.90
N LYS A 49 50.19 -1.40 -4.74
CA LYS A 49 49.79 -2.17 -5.94
C LYS A 49 48.95 -3.39 -5.60
N ALA A 50 49.29 -4.09 -4.50
CA ALA A 50 48.56 -5.29 -4.07
C ALA A 50 47.11 -4.99 -3.68
N GLU A 51 46.86 -3.82 -3.11
CA GLU A 51 45.52 -3.38 -2.73
C GLU A 51 44.67 -2.97 -3.95
N LEU A 52 45.25 -2.24 -4.91
CA LEU A 52 44.61 -1.92 -6.17
C LEU A 52 44.31 -3.16 -7.02
N MET A 53 45.21 -4.13 -7.04
CA MET A 53 44.99 -5.41 -7.73
C MET A 53 43.86 -6.21 -7.09
N ARG A 54 43.76 -6.27 -5.76
CA ARG A 54 42.70 -6.94 -5.02
C ARG A 54 41.34 -6.31 -5.33
N ALA A 55 41.25 -5.00 -5.42
CA ALA A 55 40.04 -4.28 -5.71
C ALA A 55 39.58 -4.45 -7.17
N ALA A 56 40.48 -4.37 -8.12
CA ALA A 56 40.14 -4.44 -9.54
C ALA A 56 39.99 -5.88 -10.09
N TRP A 57 40.56 -6.88 -9.40
CA TRP A 57 40.48 -8.31 -9.78
C TRP A 57 40.20 -9.20 -8.57
N PRO A 58 39.05 -9.09 -7.93
CA PRO A 58 38.72 -9.87 -6.73
C PRO A 58 38.78 -11.39 -7.04
N GLY A 59 39.57 -12.12 -6.26
CA GLY A 59 39.69 -13.59 -6.39
C GLY A 59 40.56 -14.09 -7.56
N LEU A 60 41.21 -13.21 -8.32
CA LEU A 60 42.10 -13.59 -9.43
C LEU A 60 43.54 -13.22 -9.10
N VAL A 61 44.47 -14.12 -9.45
CA VAL A 61 45.91 -13.84 -9.40
C VAL A 61 46.30 -13.22 -10.74
N VAL A 62 46.74 -11.98 -10.73
CA VAL A 62 47.13 -11.22 -11.93
C VAL A 62 48.53 -10.65 -11.75
N GLU A 63 49.22 -10.41 -12.87
CA GLU A 63 50.57 -9.81 -12.87
C GLU A 63 50.48 -8.28 -12.71
N ASP A 64 51.53 -7.67 -12.14
CA ASP A 64 51.71 -6.23 -11.97
C ASP A 64 51.56 -5.44 -13.30
N SER A 65 51.85 -6.07 -14.42
CA SER A 65 51.70 -5.53 -15.77
C SER A 65 50.26 -5.14 -16.08
N ASN A 66 49.28 -5.92 -15.61
CA ASN A 66 47.85 -5.65 -15.82
C ASN A 66 47.38 -4.36 -15.11
N LEU A 67 47.87 -4.13 -13.88
CA LEU A 67 47.62 -2.88 -13.15
C LEU A 67 48.21 -1.68 -13.89
N SER A 68 49.47 -1.80 -14.36
CA SER A 68 50.16 -0.73 -15.10
C SER A 68 49.42 -0.33 -16.38
N VAL A 69 48.86 -1.31 -17.12
CA VAL A 69 48.04 -1.08 -18.31
C VAL A 69 46.78 -0.30 -17.96
N GLN A 70 46.06 -0.67 -16.88
CA GLN A 70 44.86 0.01 -16.44
C GLN A 70 45.15 1.46 -15.98
N VAL A 71 46.21 1.66 -15.20
CA VAL A 71 46.65 2.98 -14.76
C VAL A 71 47.00 3.88 -15.96
N THR A 72 47.70 3.32 -16.97
CA THR A 72 48.04 4.05 -18.19
C THR A 72 46.77 4.44 -18.99
N ALA A 73 45.80 3.53 -19.09
CA ALA A 73 44.52 3.81 -19.72
C ALA A 73 43.76 4.91 -18.98
N LEU A 74 43.74 4.87 -17.64
CA LEU A 74 43.12 5.91 -16.83
C LEU A 74 43.79 7.27 -16.99
N ARG A 75 45.12 7.34 -16.99
CA ARG A 75 45.90 8.58 -17.23
C ARG A 75 45.54 9.19 -18.59
N LYS A 76 45.50 8.37 -19.63
CA LYS A 76 45.12 8.82 -20.96
C LYS A 76 43.69 9.36 -21.01
N LEU A 77 42.78 8.73 -20.30
CA LEU A 77 41.36 9.10 -20.26
C LEU A 77 41.12 10.37 -19.45
N LEU A 78 41.79 10.54 -18.32
CA LEU A 78 41.67 11.73 -17.46
C LEU A 78 42.41 12.94 -18.05
N GLY A 79 43.39 12.75 -18.93
CA GLY A 79 44.20 13.82 -19.52
C GLY A 79 45.12 14.48 -18.51
N ALA A 80 45.67 15.66 -18.88
CA ALA A 80 46.49 16.46 -17.98
C ALA A 80 45.57 17.38 -17.15
N PRO A 81 45.89 17.62 -15.84
CA PRO A 81 45.22 18.63 -15.03
C PRO A 81 45.42 20.02 -15.62
N SER A 82 44.40 20.87 -15.54
CA SER A 82 44.49 22.26 -15.97
C SER A 82 45.15 23.09 -14.85
N GLY A 83 46.39 23.53 -15.04
CA GLY A 83 47.13 24.39 -14.09
C GLY A 83 48.62 24.34 -14.28
N ASP A 84 49.39 25.32 -13.75
CA ASP A 84 50.85 25.50 -13.90
C ASP A 84 51.68 24.39 -13.22
N ASP A 85 51.11 23.53 -12.37
CA ASP A 85 51.74 22.38 -11.78
C ASP A 85 51.30 21.12 -12.55
N ALA A 86 52.02 20.76 -13.59
CA ALA A 86 51.76 19.66 -14.52
C ALA A 86 51.98 18.29 -13.89
N SER A 87 51.31 17.96 -12.81
CA SER A 87 51.28 16.63 -12.22
C SER A 87 50.11 15.83 -12.82
N GLU A 88 50.39 14.57 -13.23
CA GLU A 88 49.34 13.62 -13.67
C GLU A 88 48.31 13.40 -12.56
N TRP A 89 47.05 13.21 -12.93
CA TRP A 89 45.95 12.87 -11.97
C TRP A 89 46.29 11.66 -11.09
N ILE A 90 46.96 10.63 -11.64
CA ILE A 90 47.41 9.46 -10.92
C ILE A 90 48.94 9.48 -10.88
N VAL A 91 49.51 9.76 -9.73
CA VAL A 91 50.93 9.87 -9.51
C VAL A 91 51.51 8.51 -9.07
N THR A 92 52.62 8.08 -9.68
CA THR A 92 53.35 6.91 -9.21
C THR A 92 54.22 7.29 -8.02
N VAL A 93 54.09 6.57 -6.89
CA VAL A 93 54.92 6.73 -5.71
C VAL A 93 55.93 5.56 -5.66
N PRO A 94 57.25 5.80 -5.89
CA PRO A 94 58.23 4.74 -5.95
C PRO A 94 58.19 3.82 -4.71
N ARG A 95 58.16 2.51 -4.92
CA ARG A 95 58.12 1.45 -3.90
C ARG A 95 56.83 1.35 -3.09
N LEU A 96 55.91 2.33 -3.15
CA LEU A 96 54.63 2.34 -2.42
C LEU A 96 53.45 1.99 -3.31
N GLY A 97 53.35 2.54 -4.52
CA GLY A 97 52.23 2.27 -5.43
C GLY A 97 51.77 3.49 -6.19
N TYR A 98 50.48 3.84 -6.10
CA TYR A 98 49.88 4.98 -6.80
C TYR A 98 49.06 5.85 -5.83
N ARG A 99 48.95 7.14 -6.13
CA ARG A 99 48.08 8.09 -5.40
C ARG A 99 47.38 9.05 -6.36
N LEU A 100 46.27 9.62 -5.94
CA LEU A 100 45.55 10.66 -6.66
C LEU A 100 45.47 11.92 -5.76
N PRO A 101 46.37 12.94 -5.98
CA PRO A 101 46.37 14.15 -5.19
C PRO A 101 45.26 15.09 -5.64
N GLY A 102 44.84 16.06 -4.81
CA GLY A 102 43.92 17.11 -5.18
C GLY A 102 42.42 16.78 -5.06
N LEU A 103 42.08 16.03 -4.06
CA LEU A 103 40.66 15.67 -3.75
C LEU A 103 39.93 16.80 -3.07
N SER A 104 38.75 17.11 -3.62
CA SER A 104 37.62 17.58 -2.81
C SER A 104 36.68 16.40 -2.69
N VAL A 105 36.67 15.74 -1.53
CA VAL A 105 35.57 14.82 -1.19
C VAL A 105 34.34 15.71 -1.11
N VAL A 106 33.47 15.60 -2.10
CA VAL A 106 32.11 16.05 -1.90
C VAL A 106 31.49 14.92 -1.05
N GLU A 107 31.67 15.04 0.31
CA GLU A 107 30.63 14.50 1.15
C GLU A 107 29.36 15.14 0.59
N GLU A 108 28.49 14.32 -0.01
CA GLU A 108 27.14 14.79 -0.12
C GLU A 108 26.83 15.36 1.25
N PRO A 109 26.39 16.65 1.36
CA PRO A 109 25.52 16.97 2.46
C PRO A 109 24.55 15.80 2.37
N GLN A 110 24.44 14.96 3.45
CA GLN A 110 23.27 14.11 3.57
C GLN A 110 22.17 15.00 3.01
N LEU A 111 21.79 14.72 1.77
CA LEU A 111 20.56 15.29 1.28
C LEU A 111 19.62 14.81 2.35
N ALA A 112 19.39 15.70 3.30
CA ALA A 112 18.22 15.67 4.15
C ALA A 112 17.17 15.24 3.17
N PRO A 113 16.60 14.02 3.32
CA PRO A 113 15.80 13.36 2.29
C PRO A 113 15.22 14.50 1.52
N ILE A 114 15.64 14.70 0.23
CA ILE A 114 15.26 15.89 -0.48
C ILE A 114 13.80 15.90 -0.19
N ASP A 115 13.43 16.80 0.68
CA ASP A 115 12.07 17.21 0.84
C ASP A 115 11.79 17.66 -0.58
N HIS A 116 11.41 16.68 -1.41
CA HIS A 116 10.98 16.87 -2.78
C HIS A 116 9.84 17.78 -2.53
N GLY A 117 10.15 19.13 -2.67
CA GLY A 117 9.22 20.13 -2.31
C GLY A 117 7.90 19.57 -2.74
N ASP A 118 7.22 18.96 -1.79
CA ASP A 118 5.91 18.38 -1.98
C ASP A 118 5.30 19.41 -2.92
N VAL A 119 5.11 19.05 -4.18
CA VAL A 119 4.10 19.77 -4.95
C VAL A 119 2.94 19.64 -4.01
N ASP A 120 2.65 20.74 -3.32
CA ASP A 120 1.94 20.76 -2.04
C ASP A 120 0.56 20.16 -2.26
N HIS A 121 0.51 18.84 -2.27
CA HIS A 121 -0.72 18.04 -2.28
C HIS A 121 -1.26 17.93 -0.84
N GLY A 122 -0.90 18.88 0.04
CA GLY A 122 -1.34 18.89 1.43
C GLY A 122 -0.87 17.67 2.23
N GLY A 123 0.29 17.08 1.88
CA GLY A 123 0.81 15.87 2.52
C GLY A 123 0.18 14.56 2.04
N ARG A 124 -0.84 14.60 1.18
CA ARG A 124 -1.55 13.42 0.65
C ARG A 124 -0.60 12.51 -0.15
N PRO A 125 -0.80 11.18 -0.10
CA PRO A 125 -0.07 10.24 -0.96
C PRO A 125 -0.29 10.55 -2.44
N SER A 126 0.75 10.32 -3.25
CA SER A 126 0.69 10.51 -4.70
C SER A 126 1.23 9.26 -5.41
N ILE A 127 0.53 8.82 -6.46
CA ILE A 127 0.85 7.62 -7.22
C ILE A 127 0.87 7.93 -8.72
N ALA A 128 1.80 7.31 -9.44
CA ALA A 128 1.75 7.23 -10.89
C ALA A 128 1.64 5.77 -11.34
N VAL A 129 0.84 5.53 -12.35
CA VAL A 129 0.81 4.26 -13.08
C VAL A 129 1.76 4.37 -14.25
N LEU A 130 2.85 3.62 -14.22
CA LEU A 130 3.76 3.51 -15.35
C LEU A 130 3.12 2.68 -16.47
N PRO A 131 3.48 2.91 -17.74
CA PRO A 131 2.98 2.10 -18.84
C PRO A 131 3.27 0.61 -18.59
N PHE A 132 2.23 -0.21 -18.61
CA PHE A 132 2.39 -1.65 -18.50
C PHE A 132 3.10 -2.19 -19.74
N THR A 133 3.99 -3.16 -19.54
CA THR A 133 4.77 -3.76 -20.63
C THR A 133 4.02 -4.94 -21.20
N HIS A 134 3.88 -4.99 -22.52
CA HIS A 134 3.41 -6.20 -23.21
C HIS A 134 4.53 -7.25 -23.28
N LEU A 135 4.28 -8.45 -22.73
CA LEU A 135 5.20 -9.58 -22.75
C LEU A 135 4.69 -10.67 -23.71
N GLY A 136 4.73 -10.42 -25.00
CA GLY A 136 4.31 -11.34 -26.03
C GLY A 136 5.08 -11.11 -27.32
N ASP A 137 5.08 -12.09 -28.22
CA ASP A 137 5.80 -12.04 -29.50
C ASP A 137 5.03 -11.26 -30.57
N ASP A 138 3.76 -10.89 -30.33
CA ASP A 138 2.90 -10.16 -31.27
C ASP A 138 2.85 -8.67 -30.89
N PRO A 139 3.56 -7.79 -31.64
CA PRO A 139 3.51 -6.35 -31.42
C PRO A 139 2.10 -5.75 -31.61
N GLY A 140 1.24 -6.43 -32.37
CA GLY A 140 -0.14 -5.99 -32.59
C GLY A 140 -1.01 -6.03 -31.35
N GLN A 141 -0.55 -6.64 -30.25
CA GLN A 141 -1.28 -6.75 -28.95
C GLN A 141 -0.81 -5.73 -27.90
N GLU A 142 0.05 -4.79 -28.25
CA GLU A 142 0.54 -3.76 -27.31
C GLU A 142 -0.59 -2.89 -26.75
N TYR A 143 -1.67 -2.69 -27.52
CA TYR A 143 -2.86 -1.95 -27.10
C TYR A 143 -3.52 -2.55 -25.84
N LEU A 144 -3.29 -3.84 -25.53
CA LEU A 144 -3.80 -4.49 -24.32
C LEU A 144 -3.16 -3.90 -23.06
N ALA A 145 -1.86 -3.70 -23.09
CA ALA A 145 -1.11 -3.10 -21.99
C ALA A 145 -1.48 -1.61 -21.81
N ASP A 146 -1.65 -0.89 -22.93
CA ASP A 146 -2.10 0.50 -22.92
C ASP A 146 -3.50 0.64 -22.32
N GLY A 147 -4.44 -0.22 -22.72
CA GLY A 147 -5.80 -0.23 -22.20
C GLY A 147 -5.86 -0.56 -20.70
N VAL A 148 -5.07 -1.53 -20.24
CA VAL A 148 -4.95 -1.84 -18.80
C VAL A 148 -4.39 -0.64 -18.04
N THR A 149 -3.35 0.03 -18.56
CA THR A 149 -2.77 1.23 -17.93
C THR A 149 -3.80 2.35 -17.79
N GLU A 150 -4.57 2.62 -18.84
CA GLU A 150 -5.61 3.65 -18.85
C GLU A 150 -6.75 3.33 -17.87
N ALA A 151 -7.23 2.09 -17.88
CA ALA A 151 -8.28 1.63 -16.98
C ALA A 151 -7.84 1.70 -15.51
N LEU A 152 -6.57 1.37 -15.20
CA LEU A 152 -5.98 1.51 -13.87
C LEU A 152 -5.93 2.96 -13.40
N ILE A 153 -5.47 3.89 -14.25
CA ILE A 153 -5.46 5.32 -13.92
C ILE A 153 -6.89 5.81 -13.61
N ALA A 154 -7.86 5.44 -14.47
CA ALA A 154 -9.25 5.80 -14.27
C ALA A 154 -9.84 5.22 -12.97
N ALA A 155 -9.54 3.95 -12.65
CA ALA A 155 -10.02 3.29 -11.44
C ALA A 155 -9.41 3.90 -10.17
N LEU A 156 -8.08 4.16 -10.17
CA LEU A 156 -7.38 4.77 -9.04
C LEU A 156 -7.82 6.21 -8.79
N THR A 157 -8.11 6.98 -9.84
CA THR A 157 -8.57 8.38 -9.71
C THR A 157 -9.93 8.51 -8.98
N ARG A 158 -10.70 7.44 -8.89
CA ARG A 158 -11.97 7.42 -8.14
C ARG A 158 -11.77 7.41 -6.61
N PHE A 159 -10.56 7.07 -6.14
CA PHE A 159 -10.18 7.22 -4.74
C PHE A 159 -9.68 8.64 -4.49
N ARG A 160 -10.38 9.42 -3.71
CA ARG A 160 -10.15 10.87 -3.62
C ARG A 160 -9.12 11.31 -2.57
N TRP A 161 -8.64 10.40 -1.76
CA TRP A 161 -7.72 10.69 -0.66
C TRP A 161 -6.24 10.69 -1.06
N PHE A 162 -5.91 10.28 -2.29
CA PHE A 162 -4.57 10.39 -2.87
C PHE A 162 -4.63 10.95 -4.30
N SER A 163 -3.53 11.50 -4.78
CA SER A 163 -3.44 12.04 -6.13
C SER A 163 -2.88 11.01 -7.09
N VAL A 164 -3.45 10.95 -8.30
CA VAL A 164 -3.01 10.06 -9.37
C VAL A 164 -2.48 10.91 -10.52
N THR A 165 -1.25 10.61 -10.97
CA THR A 165 -0.65 11.29 -12.10
C THR A 165 -1.37 10.95 -13.40
N GLY A 166 -1.66 11.94 -14.21
CA GLY A 166 -2.35 11.77 -15.48
C GLY A 166 -1.52 10.96 -16.49
N ARG A 167 -2.21 10.23 -17.38
CA ARG A 167 -1.62 9.34 -18.38
C ARG A 167 -0.49 9.98 -19.19
N ASN A 168 -0.67 11.22 -19.66
CA ASN A 168 0.30 11.88 -20.54
C ASN A 168 1.68 12.05 -19.87
N ALA A 169 1.71 12.29 -18.55
CA ALA A 169 2.96 12.44 -17.83
C ALA A 169 3.70 11.10 -17.67
N SER A 170 2.98 10.00 -17.46
CA SER A 170 3.60 8.67 -17.34
C SER A 170 3.93 8.00 -18.67
N GLN A 171 3.25 8.38 -19.77
CA GLN A 171 3.45 7.79 -21.09
C GLN A 171 4.87 7.97 -21.67
N VAL A 172 5.59 9.01 -21.23
CA VAL A 172 6.98 9.25 -21.66
C VAL A 172 7.94 8.11 -21.24
N TYR A 173 7.56 7.31 -20.26
CA TYR A 173 8.34 6.17 -19.77
C TYR A 173 8.12 4.88 -20.57
N LYS A 174 7.18 4.84 -21.52
CA LYS A 174 6.89 3.64 -22.32
C LYS A 174 8.09 3.12 -23.10
N LEU A 175 8.94 4.01 -23.58
CA LEU A 175 10.12 3.70 -24.39
C LEU A 175 11.45 3.99 -23.68
N ARG A 176 11.39 4.39 -22.39
CA ARG A 176 12.57 4.76 -21.60
C ARG A 176 12.79 3.72 -20.52
N SER A 177 13.93 3.06 -20.54
CA SER A 177 14.41 2.31 -19.38
C SER A 177 14.98 3.30 -18.36
N VAL A 178 14.16 3.72 -17.41
CA VAL A 178 14.52 4.68 -16.35
C VAL A 178 14.43 3.98 -15.01
N GLU A 179 15.36 4.27 -14.11
CA GLU A 179 15.27 3.82 -12.72
C GLU A 179 13.99 4.36 -12.07
N LEU A 180 13.25 3.50 -11.33
CA LEU A 180 11.97 3.86 -10.72
C LEU A 180 12.04 5.12 -9.83
N ARG A 181 13.14 5.29 -9.09
CA ARG A 181 13.37 6.47 -8.27
C ARG A 181 13.43 7.75 -9.11
N THR A 182 14.10 7.70 -10.25
CA THR A 182 14.20 8.83 -11.18
C THR A 182 12.83 9.16 -11.78
N ALA A 183 12.09 8.14 -12.24
CA ALA A 183 10.74 8.33 -12.75
C ALA A 183 9.79 8.95 -11.72
N ALA A 184 9.84 8.48 -10.47
CA ALA A 184 9.03 9.03 -9.39
C ALA A 184 9.37 10.49 -9.06
N THR A 185 10.67 10.82 -9.08
CA THR A 185 11.15 12.20 -8.89
C THR A 185 10.67 13.14 -10.00
N GLU A 186 10.81 12.71 -11.26
CA GLU A 186 10.35 13.49 -12.41
C GLU A 186 8.83 13.69 -12.42
N LEU A 187 8.07 12.69 -11.94
CA LEU A 187 6.61 12.73 -11.83
C LEU A 187 6.10 13.40 -10.55
N GLY A 188 6.98 13.68 -9.57
CA GLY A 188 6.61 14.25 -8.28
C GLY A 188 5.73 13.30 -7.44
N VAL A 189 5.91 11.99 -7.53
CA VAL A 189 5.09 11.00 -6.83
C VAL A 189 5.87 10.18 -5.82
N ARG A 190 5.17 9.71 -4.78
CA ARG A 190 5.74 8.84 -3.73
C ARG A 190 5.68 7.36 -4.08
N TYR A 191 4.70 6.98 -4.90
CA TYR A 191 4.44 5.59 -5.26
C TYR A 191 4.35 5.41 -6.76
N LEU A 192 4.83 4.26 -7.23
CA LEU A 192 4.71 3.83 -8.62
C LEU A 192 3.98 2.51 -8.67
N LEU A 193 2.98 2.41 -9.54
CA LEU A 193 2.35 1.16 -9.94
C LEU A 193 2.88 0.80 -11.33
N GLU A 194 3.49 -0.36 -11.43
CA GLU A 194 4.01 -0.88 -12.70
C GLU A 194 3.59 -2.34 -12.90
N GLY A 195 3.73 -2.83 -14.11
CA GLY A 195 3.36 -4.20 -14.39
C GLY A 195 3.54 -4.63 -15.84
N SER A 196 3.05 -5.83 -16.11
CA SER A 196 3.12 -6.44 -17.43
C SER A 196 1.83 -7.16 -17.78
N VAL A 197 1.58 -7.24 -19.09
CA VAL A 197 0.44 -7.93 -19.67
C VAL A 197 0.97 -9.00 -20.64
N ARG A 198 0.54 -10.23 -20.48
CA ARG A 198 0.84 -11.33 -21.39
C ARG A 198 -0.45 -11.97 -21.89
N ALA A 199 -0.64 -11.97 -23.19
CA ALA A 199 -1.71 -12.71 -23.85
C ALA A 199 -1.14 -14.00 -24.44
N SER A 200 -1.76 -15.15 -24.16
CA SER A 200 -1.36 -16.45 -24.72
C SER A 200 -2.54 -17.42 -24.69
N ALA A 201 -2.78 -18.10 -25.82
CA ALA A 201 -3.77 -19.17 -25.95
C ALA A 201 -5.16 -18.80 -25.41
N GLY A 202 -5.65 -17.60 -25.67
CA GLY A 202 -6.96 -17.13 -25.22
C GLY A 202 -7.03 -16.82 -23.71
N ARG A 203 -5.89 -16.64 -23.05
CA ARG A 203 -5.79 -16.18 -21.65
C ARG A 203 -5.00 -14.88 -21.60
N LEU A 204 -5.45 -13.98 -20.75
CA LEU A 204 -4.73 -12.76 -20.42
C LEU A 204 -4.20 -12.86 -19.00
N ARG A 205 -2.89 -12.68 -18.85
CA ARG A 205 -2.23 -12.60 -17.55
C ARG A 205 -1.74 -11.20 -17.33
N VAL A 206 -2.08 -10.61 -16.19
CA VAL A 206 -1.59 -9.32 -15.76
C VAL A 206 -0.84 -9.49 -14.46
N SER A 207 0.40 -9.00 -14.42
CA SER A 207 1.20 -8.88 -13.20
C SER A 207 1.31 -7.40 -12.86
N ALA A 208 1.08 -7.04 -11.61
CA ALA A 208 1.16 -5.66 -11.14
C ALA A 208 1.92 -5.61 -9.81
N GLN A 209 2.69 -4.54 -9.59
CA GLN A 209 3.37 -4.27 -8.33
C GLN A 209 3.34 -2.79 -7.98
N LEU A 210 3.20 -2.52 -6.67
CA LEU A 210 3.26 -1.20 -6.07
C LEU A 210 4.62 -1.02 -5.41
N VAL A 211 5.34 0.02 -5.83
CA VAL A 211 6.68 0.32 -5.33
C VAL A 211 6.70 1.67 -4.65
N GLN A 212 7.33 1.73 -3.48
CA GLN A 212 7.64 2.98 -2.80
C GLN A 212 8.90 3.59 -3.40
N ALA A 213 8.80 4.76 -4.00
CA ALA A 213 9.88 5.38 -4.77
C ALA A 213 11.13 5.71 -3.94
N SER A 214 10.96 6.16 -2.68
CA SER A 214 12.08 6.57 -1.82
C SER A 214 13.00 5.43 -1.43
N SER A 215 12.45 4.24 -1.17
CA SER A 215 13.21 3.04 -0.76
C SER A 215 13.46 2.06 -1.89
N GLY A 216 12.67 2.12 -2.97
CA GLY A 216 12.62 1.08 -4.01
C GLY A 216 11.96 -0.22 -3.52
N SER A 217 11.33 -0.20 -2.34
CA SER A 217 10.69 -1.39 -1.77
C SER A 217 9.37 -1.68 -2.46
N CYS A 218 9.16 -2.94 -2.86
CA CYS A 218 7.88 -3.43 -3.33
C CYS A 218 6.96 -3.58 -2.11
N LEU A 219 5.87 -2.80 -2.07
CA LEU A 219 4.88 -2.83 -1.00
C LEU A 219 3.83 -3.92 -1.24
N TRP A 220 3.52 -4.17 -2.51
CA TRP A 220 2.54 -5.15 -2.92
C TRP A 220 2.85 -5.62 -4.34
N ALA A 221 2.61 -6.90 -4.61
CA ALA A 221 2.64 -7.49 -5.94
C ALA A 221 1.63 -8.63 -6.03
N ASP A 222 0.92 -8.71 -7.14
CA ASP A 222 -0.02 -9.80 -7.41
C ASP A 222 -0.14 -10.08 -8.91
N ARG A 223 -0.78 -11.21 -9.23
CA ARG A 223 -0.98 -11.70 -10.57
C ARG A 223 -2.42 -12.14 -10.80
N TYR A 224 -2.99 -11.70 -11.90
CA TYR A 224 -4.37 -11.94 -12.29
C TYR A 224 -4.42 -12.70 -13.61
N ASP A 225 -5.17 -13.79 -13.66
CA ASP A 225 -5.36 -14.62 -14.85
C ASP A 225 -6.84 -14.56 -15.25
N PHE A 226 -7.09 -14.16 -16.51
CA PHE A 226 -8.42 -14.07 -17.11
C PHE A 226 -8.54 -15.01 -18.30
N ALA A 227 -9.66 -15.74 -18.37
CA ALA A 227 -10.01 -16.55 -19.54
C ALA A 227 -10.74 -15.67 -20.57
N ASN A 228 -10.77 -16.13 -21.82
CA ASN A 228 -11.37 -15.47 -22.99
C ASN A 228 -12.71 -14.77 -22.68
N ALA A 229 -12.66 -13.46 -22.50
CA ALA A 229 -13.81 -12.58 -22.32
C ALA A 229 -13.64 -11.37 -23.24
N ASP A 230 -14.66 -10.54 -23.37
CA ASP A 230 -14.54 -9.23 -24.01
C ASP A 230 -13.37 -8.47 -23.40
N ILE A 231 -12.48 -7.98 -24.25
CA ILE A 231 -11.24 -7.32 -23.82
C ILE A 231 -11.51 -6.12 -22.91
N PHE A 232 -12.60 -5.39 -23.14
CA PHE A 232 -12.98 -4.22 -22.35
C PHE A 232 -13.48 -4.64 -20.98
N GLU A 233 -14.30 -5.71 -20.89
CA GLU A 233 -14.74 -6.27 -19.61
C GLU A 233 -13.55 -6.78 -18.78
N VAL A 234 -12.55 -7.38 -19.43
CA VAL A 234 -11.33 -7.84 -18.76
C VAL A 234 -10.49 -6.66 -18.26
N GLN A 235 -10.30 -5.62 -19.06
CA GLN A 235 -9.58 -4.41 -18.65
C GLN A 235 -10.23 -3.74 -17.44
N ASP A 236 -11.55 -3.60 -17.45
CA ASP A 236 -12.30 -3.05 -16.33
C ASP A 236 -12.20 -3.93 -15.07
N ALA A 237 -12.32 -5.25 -15.23
CA ALA A 237 -12.18 -6.19 -14.13
C ALA A 237 -10.77 -6.17 -13.50
N ILE A 238 -9.72 -6.10 -14.34
CA ILE A 238 -8.33 -5.96 -13.90
C ILE A 238 -8.15 -4.65 -13.13
N ALA A 239 -8.60 -3.54 -13.72
CA ALA A 239 -8.45 -2.23 -13.12
C ALA A 239 -9.16 -2.16 -11.75
N GLN A 240 -10.34 -2.74 -11.63
CA GLN A 240 -11.08 -2.82 -10.38
C GLN A 240 -10.34 -3.66 -9.32
N GLN A 241 -9.82 -4.83 -9.70
CA GLN A 241 -9.13 -5.71 -8.75
C GLN A 241 -7.80 -5.12 -8.28
N VAL A 242 -6.99 -4.59 -9.20
CA VAL A 242 -5.70 -3.98 -8.87
C VAL A 242 -5.89 -2.71 -8.04
N ALA A 243 -6.80 -1.82 -8.43
CA ALA A 243 -7.06 -0.59 -7.69
C ALA A 243 -7.59 -0.88 -6.28
N GLY A 244 -8.49 -1.87 -6.13
CA GLY A 244 -9.00 -2.30 -4.83
C GLY A 244 -7.95 -2.92 -3.92
N ALA A 245 -6.90 -3.55 -4.49
CA ALA A 245 -5.79 -4.11 -3.72
C ALA A 245 -4.70 -3.07 -3.38
N VAL A 246 -4.43 -2.13 -4.28
CA VAL A 246 -3.40 -1.09 -4.12
C VAL A 246 -3.82 -0.05 -3.07
N GLU A 247 -5.09 0.30 -3.04
CA GLU A 247 -5.62 1.36 -2.17
C GLU A 247 -5.35 1.12 -0.68
N PRO A 248 -5.65 -0.06 -0.09
CA PRO A 248 -5.36 -0.32 1.32
C PRO A 248 -3.86 -0.30 1.65
N GLU A 249 -3.00 -0.70 0.71
CA GLU A 249 -1.55 -0.68 0.88
C GLU A 249 -1.00 0.75 0.93
N LEU A 250 -1.53 1.64 0.08
CA LEU A 250 -1.19 3.06 0.11
C LEU A 250 -1.58 3.69 1.46
N LEU A 251 -2.78 3.39 1.95
CA LEU A 251 -3.28 3.91 3.23
C LEU A 251 -2.41 3.43 4.40
N ARG A 252 -2.08 2.13 4.42
CA ARG A 252 -1.23 1.54 5.45
C ARG A 252 0.16 2.17 5.47
N ASN A 253 0.80 2.26 4.32
CA ASN A 253 2.16 2.80 4.21
C ASN A 253 2.20 4.30 4.57
N ALA A 254 1.21 5.09 4.15
CA ALA A 254 1.10 6.50 4.53
C ALA A 254 0.96 6.67 6.06
N GLY A 255 0.16 5.82 6.71
CA GLY A 255 0.00 5.79 8.16
C GLY A 255 1.28 5.42 8.89
N ASP A 256 2.01 4.39 8.43
CA ASP A 256 3.30 3.98 8.98
C ASP A 256 4.34 5.11 8.89
N GLN A 257 4.42 5.80 7.76
CA GLN A 257 5.31 6.93 7.58
C GLN A 257 4.97 8.10 8.50
N ALA A 258 3.69 8.46 8.61
CA ALA A 258 3.23 9.53 9.51
C ALA A 258 3.53 9.21 10.99
N ALA A 259 3.38 7.94 11.41
CA ALA A 259 3.69 7.50 12.76
C ALA A 259 5.18 7.58 13.11
N HIS A 260 6.07 7.44 12.13
CA HIS A 260 7.54 7.43 12.31
C HIS A 260 8.21 8.78 12.00
N ARG A 261 7.46 9.79 11.55
CA ARG A 261 8.00 11.12 11.27
C ARG A 261 8.43 11.82 12.56
N ARG A 262 9.73 12.12 12.69
CA ARG A 262 10.35 12.68 13.92
C ARG A 262 10.53 14.20 13.91
N SER A 263 10.34 14.87 12.78
CA SER A 263 10.57 16.32 12.65
C SER A 263 9.66 16.94 11.59
N GLY A 264 9.20 18.16 11.84
CA GLY A 264 8.37 18.95 10.96
C GLY A 264 7.07 19.45 11.63
N ARG A 265 6.38 20.41 10.99
CA ARG A 265 5.06 20.86 11.44
C ARG A 265 4.03 19.76 11.11
N VAL A 266 3.36 19.26 12.13
CA VAL A 266 2.30 18.25 11.96
C VAL A 266 1.11 18.88 11.25
N THR A 267 0.73 18.32 10.10
CA THR A 267 -0.44 18.75 9.33
C THR A 267 -1.70 17.98 9.77
N ALA A 268 -2.87 18.50 9.42
CA ALA A 268 -4.13 17.77 9.65
C ALA A 268 -4.12 16.39 8.96
N TRP A 269 -3.53 16.30 7.77
CA TRP A 269 -3.35 15.04 7.05
C TRP A 269 -2.45 14.04 7.79
N ASP A 270 -1.33 14.49 8.39
CA ASP A 270 -0.47 13.61 9.18
C ASP A 270 -1.23 12.95 10.34
N LEU A 271 -2.12 13.72 11.00
CA LEU A 271 -2.98 13.21 12.07
C LEU A 271 -4.01 12.20 11.54
N VAL A 272 -4.60 12.45 10.37
CA VAL A 272 -5.51 11.50 9.71
C VAL A 272 -4.77 10.22 9.35
N ALA A 273 -3.60 10.30 8.73
CA ALA A 273 -2.79 9.13 8.36
C ALA A 273 -2.38 8.32 9.61
N GLN A 274 -1.91 8.98 10.66
CA GLN A 274 -1.55 8.32 11.92
C GLN A 274 -2.77 7.71 12.62
N GLY A 275 -3.90 8.42 12.64
CA GLY A 275 -5.16 7.92 13.20
C GLY A 275 -5.67 6.69 12.46
N SER A 276 -5.63 6.69 11.13
CA SER A 276 -6.04 5.55 10.31
C SER A 276 -5.16 4.32 10.54
N TRP A 277 -3.84 4.51 10.66
CA TRP A 277 -2.92 3.44 11.03
C TRP A 277 -3.26 2.84 12.39
N LEU A 278 -3.53 3.66 13.42
CA LEU A 278 -3.94 3.19 14.74
C LEU A 278 -5.29 2.46 14.70
N PHE A 279 -6.24 2.92 13.90
CA PHE A 279 -7.55 2.28 13.73
C PHE A 279 -7.41 0.83 13.24
N HIS A 280 -6.49 0.54 12.32
CA HIS A 280 -6.30 -0.80 11.78
C HIS A 280 -5.66 -1.81 12.75
N HIS A 281 -5.13 -1.37 13.90
CA HIS A 281 -4.65 -2.27 14.95
C HIS A 281 -5.77 -2.93 15.77
N VAL A 282 -6.99 -2.44 15.66
CA VAL A 282 -8.22 -3.02 16.26
C VAL A 282 -8.05 -3.37 17.75
N THR A 283 -7.69 -2.37 18.56
CA THR A 283 -7.71 -2.43 20.04
C THR A 283 -8.39 -1.19 20.61
N GLN A 284 -9.01 -1.29 21.79
CA GLN A 284 -9.66 -0.15 22.41
C GLN A 284 -8.72 1.07 22.58
N PRO A 285 -7.49 0.91 23.14
CA PRO A 285 -6.59 2.06 23.28
C PRO A 285 -6.21 2.73 21.96
N THR A 286 -6.01 1.94 20.88
CA THR A 286 -5.65 2.49 19.58
C THR A 286 -6.82 3.21 18.91
N HIS A 287 -8.06 2.73 19.09
CA HIS A 287 -9.25 3.41 18.58
C HIS A 287 -9.53 4.73 19.32
N LEU A 288 -9.40 4.75 20.65
CA LEU A 288 -9.54 5.99 21.42
C LEU A 288 -8.48 7.03 21.05
N LYS A 289 -7.23 6.60 20.84
CA LYS A 289 -6.16 7.47 20.35
C LYS A 289 -6.42 7.96 18.93
N ALA A 290 -6.88 7.09 18.04
CA ALA A 290 -7.26 7.45 16.68
C ALA A 290 -8.37 8.53 16.67
N ARG A 291 -9.43 8.36 17.50
CA ARG A 291 -10.49 9.35 17.67
C ARG A 291 -9.96 10.72 18.09
N ALA A 292 -9.03 10.74 19.04
CA ALA A 292 -8.41 11.99 19.49
C ALA A 292 -7.63 12.68 18.36
N LEU A 293 -6.88 11.92 17.55
CA LEU A 293 -6.14 12.46 16.40
C LEU A 293 -7.08 13.00 15.32
N PHE A 294 -8.18 12.31 15.01
CA PHE A 294 -9.16 12.78 14.04
C PHE A 294 -9.88 14.05 14.51
N ARG A 295 -10.24 14.16 15.79
CA ARG A 295 -10.77 15.41 16.38
C ARG A 295 -9.77 16.55 16.26
N GLN A 296 -8.49 16.30 16.56
CA GLN A 296 -7.44 17.30 16.38
C GLN A 296 -7.26 17.71 14.92
N ALA A 297 -7.32 16.76 13.98
CA ALA A 297 -7.26 17.03 12.55
C ALA A 297 -8.42 17.93 12.09
N CYS A 298 -9.65 17.65 12.52
CA CYS A 298 -10.83 18.49 12.25
C CYS A 298 -10.66 19.92 12.81
N HIS A 299 -9.95 20.08 13.93
CA HIS A 299 -9.70 21.40 14.51
C HIS A 299 -8.62 22.18 13.75
N ILE A 300 -7.61 21.51 13.19
CA ILE A 300 -6.53 22.16 12.40
C ILE A 300 -7.05 22.56 11.01
N ASP A 301 -7.89 21.71 10.40
CA ASP A 301 -8.43 21.92 9.07
C ASP A 301 -9.90 21.49 9.03
N GLU A 302 -10.79 22.47 9.12
CA GLU A 302 -12.23 22.22 9.15
C GLU A 302 -12.78 21.76 7.80
N GLU A 303 -12.08 21.98 6.70
CA GLU A 303 -12.47 21.57 5.35
C GLU A 303 -11.89 20.21 4.94
N LEU A 304 -11.05 19.59 5.78
CA LEU A 304 -10.47 18.29 5.49
C LEU A 304 -11.53 17.18 5.64
N THR A 305 -12.09 16.78 4.52
CA THR A 305 -13.14 15.72 4.43
C THR A 305 -12.71 14.44 5.14
N GLU A 306 -11.44 14.03 4.98
CA GLU A 306 -10.89 12.80 5.53
C GLU A 306 -10.89 12.80 7.07
N ALA A 307 -10.68 13.93 7.72
CA ALA A 307 -10.74 14.02 9.18
C ALA A 307 -12.14 13.68 9.70
N ARG A 308 -13.18 14.21 9.07
CA ARG A 308 -14.58 13.97 9.46
C ARG A 308 -15.07 12.57 9.14
N LEU A 309 -14.77 12.04 7.94
CA LEU A 309 -15.18 10.67 7.60
C LEU A 309 -14.54 9.64 8.52
N TRP A 310 -13.26 9.83 8.88
CA TRP A 310 -12.58 8.95 9.83
C TRP A 310 -13.11 9.08 11.25
N LEU A 311 -13.54 10.28 11.67
CA LEU A 311 -14.20 10.47 12.95
C LEU A 311 -15.52 9.67 13.01
N GLY A 312 -16.37 9.78 11.98
CA GLY A 312 -17.59 8.98 11.89
C GLY A 312 -17.31 7.47 11.90
N ARG A 313 -16.26 7.04 11.20
CA ARG A 313 -15.86 5.63 11.11
C ARG A 313 -15.33 5.09 12.45
N VAL A 314 -14.53 5.87 13.18
CA VAL A 314 -13.98 5.43 14.48
C VAL A 314 -15.06 5.37 15.56
N ASP A 315 -16.02 6.29 15.55
CA ASP A 315 -17.15 6.26 16.50
C ASP A 315 -18.05 5.05 16.25
N ALA A 316 -18.37 4.74 14.98
CA ALA A 316 -19.02 3.48 14.62
C ALA A 316 -18.21 2.26 15.05
N GLY A 317 -16.89 2.30 14.90
CA GLY A 317 -15.97 1.24 15.34
C GLY A 317 -15.98 1.03 16.85
N LEU A 318 -15.97 2.09 17.64
CA LEU A 318 -16.06 2.00 19.11
C LEU A 318 -17.35 1.31 19.56
N VAL A 319 -18.47 1.62 18.93
CA VAL A 319 -19.76 0.96 19.18
C VAL A 319 -19.73 -0.49 18.69
N ALA A 320 -19.24 -0.72 17.47
CA ALA A 320 -19.13 -2.04 16.85
C ALA A 320 -18.33 -3.02 17.70
N TYR A 321 -17.25 -2.56 18.30
CA TYR A 321 -16.38 -3.40 19.14
C TYR A 321 -16.78 -3.39 20.63
N GLY A 322 -17.89 -2.73 21.00
CA GLY A 322 -18.36 -2.63 22.38
C GLY A 322 -17.41 -1.86 23.32
N TRP A 323 -16.65 -0.93 22.76
CA TRP A 323 -15.69 -0.09 23.49
C TRP A 323 -16.24 1.31 23.80
N SER A 324 -17.44 1.63 23.31
CA SER A 324 -18.15 2.88 23.62
C SER A 324 -18.74 2.83 25.03
N GLU A 325 -18.57 3.92 25.78
CA GLU A 325 -19.21 4.12 27.09
C GLU A 325 -20.64 4.68 26.93
N ASP A 326 -20.91 5.42 25.85
CA ASP A 326 -22.23 5.95 25.48
C ASP A 326 -22.50 5.74 23.98
N PRO A 327 -22.92 4.51 23.57
CA PRO A 327 -23.18 4.20 22.17
C PRO A 327 -24.15 5.14 21.45
N PRO A 328 -25.27 5.58 22.07
CA PRO A 328 -26.17 6.55 21.42
C PRO A 328 -25.50 7.91 21.16
N MET A 329 -24.63 8.37 22.04
CA MET A 329 -23.89 9.61 21.88
C MET A 329 -22.86 9.48 20.75
N ASP A 330 -21.99 8.45 20.81
CA ASP A 330 -20.95 8.22 19.82
C ASP A 330 -21.55 8.04 18.41
N LEU A 331 -22.67 7.33 18.26
CA LEU A 331 -23.35 7.21 16.97
C LEU A 331 -23.95 8.53 16.47
N ARG A 332 -24.45 9.39 17.34
CA ARG A 332 -24.93 10.72 16.94
C ARG A 332 -23.79 11.61 16.47
N GLU A 333 -22.69 11.69 17.23
CA GLU A 333 -21.50 12.46 16.85
C GLU A 333 -20.88 11.92 15.55
N GLY A 334 -20.70 10.61 15.47
CA GLY A 334 -20.15 9.95 14.29
C GLY A 334 -21.02 10.17 13.04
N ARG A 335 -22.37 10.16 13.18
CA ARG A 335 -23.27 10.42 12.07
C ARG A 335 -23.20 11.88 11.62
N THR A 336 -23.09 12.83 12.55
CA THR A 336 -22.92 14.24 12.23
C THR A 336 -21.62 14.45 11.44
N ALA A 337 -20.50 13.92 11.93
CA ALA A 337 -19.21 14.03 11.25
C ALA A 337 -19.22 13.37 9.86
N ALA A 338 -19.82 12.18 9.72
CA ALA A 338 -19.94 11.51 8.44
C ALA A 338 -20.84 12.28 7.46
N PHE A 339 -21.93 12.89 7.93
CA PHE A 339 -22.80 13.72 7.10
C PHE A 339 -22.08 15.00 6.63
N GLU A 340 -21.35 15.68 7.51
CA GLU A 340 -20.53 16.83 7.15
C GLU A 340 -19.46 16.45 6.13
N SER A 341 -18.86 15.26 6.23
CA SER A 341 -17.89 14.80 5.23
C SER A 341 -18.49 14.63 3.84
N VAL A 342 -19.75 14.18 3.76
CA VAL A 342 -20.50 14.12 2.48
C VAL A 342 -20.80 15.52 1.94
N GLN A 343 -21.12 16.48 2.82
CA GLN A 343 -21.36 17.87 2.40
C GLN A 343 -20.10 18.54 1.84
N LEU A 344 -18.92 18.24 2.42
CA LEU A 344 -17.64 18.77 1.95
C LEU A 344 -17.21 18.18 0.61
N ASP A 345 -17.47 16.89 0.38
CA ASP A 345 -17.14 16.22 -0.89
C ASP A 345 -18.19 15.13 -1.22
N GLU A 346 -19.25 15.51 -1.90
CA GLU A 346 -20.32 14.62 -2.36
C GLU A 346 -19.85 13.47 -3.27
N LYS A 347 -18.69 13.64 -3.90
CA LYS A 347 -18.11 12.65 -4.83
C LYS A 347 -17.11 11.73 -4.16
N ASN A 348 -16.95 11.80 -2.85
CA ASN A 348 -16.04 10.97 -2.10
C ASN A 348 -16.71 9.65 -1.67
N PRO A 349 -16.33 8.49 -2.22
CA PRO A 349 -16.95 7.22 -1.86
C PRO A 349 -16.72 6.85 -0.39
N TYR A 350 -15.61 7.30 0.22
CA TYR A 350 -15.33 7.09 1.64
C TYR A 350 -16.26 7.87 2.56
N ALA A 351 -16.67 9.10 2.19
CA ALA A 351 -17.63 9.88 2.96
C ALA A 351 -18.99 9.18 3.02
N HIS A 352 -19.46 8.68 1.87
CA HIS A 352 -20.68 7.89 1.80
C HIS A 352 -20.58 6.56 2.56
N TYR A 353 -19.42 5.88 2.49
CA TYR A 353 -19.17 4.69 3.30
C TYR A 353 -19.22 5.00 4.81
N ALA A 354 -18.59 6.09 5.27
CA ALA A 354 -18.62 6.48 6.68
C ALA A 354 -20.06 6.74 7.15
N LEU A 355 -20.88 7.41 6.33
CA LEU A 355 -22.29 7.61 6.62
C LEU A 355 -23.06 6.29 6.62
N ALA A 356 -22.78 5.38 5.69
CA ALA A 356 -23.44 4.08 5.62
C ALA A 356 -23.13 3.21 6.85
N ILE A 357 -21.86 3.12 7.27
CA ILE A 357 -21.47 2.26 8.39
C ILE A 357 -22.03 2.78 9.73
N VAL A 358 -21.96 4.09 9.99
CA VAL A 358 -22.51 4.65 11.22
C VAL A 358 -24.03 4.54 11.26
N SER A 359 -24.71 4.72 10.11
CA SER A 359 -26.16 4.56 10.00
C SER A 359 -26.59 3.10 10.19
N THR A 360 -25.78 2.14 9.75
CA THR A 360 -26.05 0.71 10.00
C THR A 360 -26.06 0.40 11.50
N TYR A 361 -25.11 0.93 12.27
CA TYR A 361 -25.05 0.75 13.73
C TYR A 361 -26.12 1.57 14.49
N ALA A 362 -26.65 2.62 13.86
CA ALA A 362 -27.74 3.43 14.38
C ALA A 362 -29.15 2.93 13.95
N ASP A 363 -29.23 1.72 13.37
CA ASP A 363 -30.47 1.08 12.88
C ASP A 363 -31.22 1.85 11.77
N ASP A 364 -30.56 2.86 11.16
CA ASP A 364 -31.11 3.58 10.01
C ASP A 364 -30.67 2.89 8.70
N PHE A 365 -31.21 1.69 8.48
CA PHE A 365 -30.83 0.87 7.31
C PHE A 365 -31.22 1.51 5.99
N ALA A 366 -32.27 2.34 5.96
CA ALA A 366 -32.67 3.04 4.75
C ALA A 366 -31.60 4.05 4.31
N LEU A 367 -31.05 4.84 5.23
CA LEU A 367 -29.96 5.75 4.96
C LEU A 367 -28.66 4.99 4.66
N ALA A 368 -28.38 3.92 5.42
CA ALA A 368 -27.20 3.09 5.24
C ALA A 368 -27.13 2.50 3.81
N LEU A 369 -28.22 1.92 3.32
CA LEU A 369 -28.30 1.33 1.98
C LEU A 369 -28.10 2.40 0.88
N ARG A 370 -28.84 3.53 0.97
CA ARG A 370 -28.66 4.61 -0.02
C ARG A 370 -27.23 5.14 -0.05
N SER A 371 -26.60 5.32 1.11
CA SER A 371 -25.24 5.82 1.19
C SER A 371 -24.24 4.79 0.65
N ALA A 372 -24.44 3.50 0.94
CA ALA A 372 -23.61 2.43 0.40
C ALA A 372 -23.74 2.30 -1.12
N GLU A 373 -24.95 2.38 -1.65
CA GLU A 373 -25.22 2.39 -3.10
C GLU A 373 -24.52 3.56 -3.78
N LYS A 374 -24.58 4.76 -3.16
CA LYS A 374 -23.88 5.94 -3.68
C LYS A 374 -22.37 5.77 -3.67
N ALA A 375 -21.79 5.17 -2.61
CA ALA A 375 -20.37 4.86 -2.57
C ALA A 375 -19.94 3.90 -3.70
N MET A 376 -20.75 2.87 -3.99
CA MET A 376 -20.50 1.92 -5.09
C MET A 376 -20.69 2.54 -6.47
N GLU A 377 -21.67 3.44 -6.64
CA GLU A 377 -21.86 4.20 -7.88
C GLU A 377 -20.64 5.08 -8.19
N LEU A 378 -20.15 5.80 -7.19
CA LEU A 378 -18.98 6.67 -7.32
C LEU A 378 -17.69 5.88 -7.60
N ASN A 379 -17.54 4.73 -6.97
CA ASN A 379 -16.38 3.86 -7.18
C ASN A 379 -16.75 2.37 -7.10
N PRO A 380 -17.02 1.71 -8.23
CA PRO A 380 -17.31 0.27 -8.27
C PRO A 380 -16.17 -0.63 -7.76
N SER A 381 -14.94 -0.11 -7.67
CA SER A 381 -13.76 -0.81 -7.12
C SER A 381 -13.64 -0.65 -5.60
N PHE A 382 -14.52 0.13 -4.97
CA PHE A 382 -14.44 0.44 -3.55
C PHE A 382 -15.00 -0.71 -2.70
N ALA A 383 -14.13 -1.60 -2.26
CA ALA A 383 -14.48 -2.81 -1.50
C ALA A 383 -15.37 -2.53 -0.29
N LEU A 384 -15.07 -1.49 0.49
CA LEU A 384 -15.82 -1.13 1.70
C LEU A 384 -17.26 -0.71 1.40
N GLY A 385 -17.53 -0.12 0.22
CA GLY A 385 -18.89 0.20 -0.22
C GLY A 385 -19.73 -1.07 -0.39
N HIS A 386 -19.19 -2.08 -1.06
CA HIS A 386 -19.85 -3.39 -1.21
C HIS A 386 -20.03 -4.10 0.13
N LEU A 387 -19.04 -4.04 1.00
CA LEU A 387 -19.07 -4.70 2.30
C LEU A 387 -20.14 -4.08 3.23
N VAL A 388 -20.20 -2.74 3.32
CA VAL A 388 -21.22 -2.08 4.14
C VAL A 388 -22.62 -2.21 3.55
N HIS A 389 -22.76 -2.25 2.22
CA HIS A 389 -24.03 -2.53 1.56
C HIS A 389 -24.54 -3.93 1.93
N GLY A 390 -23.67 -4.94 1.88
CA GLY A 390 -24.02 -6.29 2.29
C GLY A 390 -24.39 -6.38 3.77
N MET A 391 -23.67 -5.68 4.63
CA MET A 391 -23.94 -5.60 6.06
C MET A 391 -25.30 -4.94 6.34
N ALA A 392 -25.58 -3.79 5.75
CA ALA A 392 -26.86 -3.09 5.89
C ALA A 392 -28.04 -3.92 5.34
N SER A 393 -27.85 -4.59 4.19
CA SER A 393 -28.84 -5.51 3.62
C SER A 393 -29.14 -6.67 4.57
N LEU A 394 -28.09 -7.28 5.14
CA LEU A 394 -28.26 -8.38 6.09
C LEU A 394 -29.10 -7.93 7.29
N PHE A 395 -28.73 -6.86 7.95
CA PHE A 395 -29.39 -6.43 9.18
C PHE A 395 -30.76 -5.77 8.94
N SER A 396 -31.05 -5.28 7.74
CA SER A 396 -32.40 -4.89 7.34
C SER A 396 -33.32 -6.08 7.04
N GLY A 397 -32.80 -7.33 7.00
CA GLY A 397 -33.58 -8.54 6.81
C GLY A 397 -33.43 -9.23 5.45
N ASP A 398 -32.53 -8.75 4.59
CA ASP A 398 -32.33 -9.31 3.25
C ASP A 398 -30.96 -10.03 3.12
N ALA A 399 -30.92 -11.28 3.58
CA ALA A 399 -29.75 -12.12 3.47
C ALA A 399 -29.41 -12.45 1.99
N GLY A 400 -30.40 -12.54 1.11
CA GLY A 400 -30.21 -12.80 -0.32
C GLY A 400 -29.45 -11.69 -1.04
N ARG A 401 -29.73 -10.44 -0.71
CA ARG A 401 -29.01 -9.27 -1.23
C ARG A 401 -27.65 -9.08 -0.58
N ALA A 402 -27.48 -9.53 0.67
CA ALA A 402 -26.24 -9.38 1.42
C ALA A 402 -25.09 -10.20 0.84
N VAL A 403 -25.34 -11.48 0.51
CA VAL A 403 -24.28 -12.43 0.10
C VAL A 403 -23.49 -11.93 -1.11
N PRO A 404 -24.08 -11.60 -2.28
CA PRO A 404 -23.31 -11.17 -3.45
C PRO A 404 -22.52 -9.89 -3.21
N SER A 405 -23.04 -8.95 -2.41
CA SER A 405 -22.33 -7.72 -2.07
C SER A 405 -21.11 -8.01 -1.20
N LEU A 406 -21.23 -8.83 -0.17
CA LEU A 406 -20.12 -9.21 0.71
C LEU A 406 -19.05 -10.00 -0.04
N GLU A 407 -19.44 -10.95 -0.89
CA GLU A 407 -18.50 -11.71 -1.71
C GLU A 407 -17.73 -10.79 -2.68
N ARG A 408 -18.43 -9.84 -3.31
CA ARG A 408 -17.77 -8.84 -4.18
C ARG A 408 -16.77 -8.00 -3.42
N GLY A 409 -17.13 -7.46 -2.25
CA GLY A 409 -16.25 -6.64 -1.43
C GLY A 409 -15.03 -7.42 -0.96
N LEU A 410 -15.20 -8.67 -0.50
CA LEU A 410 -14.09 -9.54 -0.09
C LEU A 410 -13.17 -9.92 -1.26
N ALA A 411 -13.72 -10.09 -2.46
CA ALA A 411 -12.93 -10.37 -3.66
C ALA A 411 -12.06 -9.17 -4.07
N LEU A 412 -12.55 -7.94 -3.89
CA LEU A 412 -11.82 -6.69 -4.17
C LEU A 412 -10.71 -6.43 -3.14
N ASN A 413 -10.87 -6.86 -1.89
CA ASN A 413 -9.93 -6.58 -0.80
C ASN A 413 -9.57 -7.85 0.00
N ARG A 414 -8.90 -8.79 -0.66
CA ARG A 414 -8.60 -10.13 -0.12
C ARG A 414 -7.69 -10.13 1.11
N TYR A 415 -6.81 -9.14 1.23
CA TYR A 415 -5.72 -9.12 2.21
C TYR A 415 -5.95 -8.14 3.36
N ASP A 416 -7.15 -7.54 3.47
CA ASP A 416 -7.46 -6.62 4.55
C ASP A 416 -7.41 -7.35 5.92
N PRO A 417 -6.62 -6.83 6.88
CA PRO A 417 -6.55 -7.40 8.23
C PRO A 417 -7.90 -7.43 8.95
N GLN A 418 -8.87 -6.63 8.53
CA GLN A 418 -10.22 -6.57 9.09
C GLN A 418 -11.20 -7.55 8.42
N ASN A 419 -10.78 -8.35 7.46
CA ASN A 419 -11.65 -9.32 6.78
C ASN A 419 -12.29 -10.34 7.72
N PHE A 420 -11.75 -10.52 8.94
CA PHE A 420 -12.41 -11.35 9.95
C PHE A 420 -13.81 -10.85 10.32
N VAL A 421 -14.05 -9.53 10.30
CA VAL A 421 -15.39 -8.95 10.51
C VAL A 421 -16.30 -9.31 9.35
N TRP A 422 -15.83 -9.07 8.13
CA TRP A 422 -16.63 -9.29 6.91
C TRP A 422 -16.93 -10.75 6.64
N TYR A 423 -15.97 -11.66 6.89
CA TYR A 423 -16.23 -13.10 6.85
C TYR A 423 -17.28 -13.50 7.88
N THR A 424 -17.33 -12.86 9.06
CA THR A 424 -18.36 -13.16 10.07
C THR A 424 -19.73 -12.67 9.61
N VAL A 425 -19.81 -11.46 9.03
CA VAL A 425 -21.07 -10.94 8.48
C VAL A 425 -21.57 -11.82 7.33
N LEU A 426 -20.67 -12.28 6.46
CA LEU A 426 -21.00 -13.23 5.37
C LEU A 426 -21.45 -14.59 5.92
N ALA A 427 -20.83 -15.10 6.99
CA ALA A 427 -21.27 -16.31 7.67
C ALA A 427 -22.70 -16.18 8.20
N LEU A 428 -23.03 -15.05 8.81
CA LEU A 428 -24.40 -14.75 9.27
C LEU A 428 -25.38 -14.66 8.09
N ALA A 429 -24.96 -14.05 6.97
CA ALA A 429 -25.79 -13.96 5.78
C ALA A 429 -26.14 -15.34 5.21
N PHE A 430 -25.17 -16.24 5.11
CA PHE A 430 -25.41 -17.63 4.72
C PHE A 430 -26.28 -18.38 5.74
N LEU A 431 -26.02 -18.20 7.05
CA LEU A 431 -26.79 -18.86 8.10
C LEU A 431 -28.27 -18.48 8.04
N PHE A 432 -28.57 -17.17 7.96
CA PHE A 432 -29.93 -16.67 7.88
C PHE A 432 -30.59 -16.93 6.52
N GLY A 433 -29.78 -17.02 5.46
CA GLY A 433 -30.21 -17.49 4.14
C GLY A 433 -30.48 -19.01 4.07
N GLY A 434 -30.21 -19.77 5.15
CA GLY A 434 -30.48 -21.20 5.23
C GLY A 434 -29.33 -22.11 4.78
N ASN A 435 -28.17 -21.54 4.42
CA ASN A 435 -26.99 -22.30 4.00
C ASN A 435 -25.98 -22.42 5.15
N ALA A 436 -26.20 -23.37 6.04
CA ALA A 436 -25.36 -23.58 7.21
C ALA A 436 -23.95 -24.09 6.88
N GLY A 437 -23.76 -24.79 5.74
CA GLY A 437 -22.45 -25.28 5.31
C GLY A 437 -21.50 -24.14 4.96
N ASP A 438 -21.93 -23.25 4.07
CA ASP A 438 -21.14 -22.07 3.70
C ASP A 438 -20.98 -21.11 4.90
N ALA A 439 -22.00 -20.99 5.77
CA ALA A 439 -21.90 -20.20 7.00
C ALA A 439 -20.75 -20.68 7.88
N LEU A 440 -20.61 -21.99 8.09
CA LEU A 440 -19.51 -22.55 8.87
C LEU A 440 -18.15 -22.30 8.21
N GLU A 441 -18.04 -22.48 6.90
CA GLU A 441 -16.80 -22.24 6.15
C GLU A 441 -16.34 -20.78 6.33
N ARG A 442 -17.24 -19.80 6.20
CA ARG A 442 -16.94 -18.39 6.37
C ARG A 442 -16.60 -18.01 7.82
N ALA A 443 -17.29 -18.61 8.80
CA ALA A 443 -16.94 -18.42 10.21
C ALA A 443 -15.52 -18.94 10.52
N ILE A 444 -15.14 -20.11 9.97
CA ILE A 444 -13.77 -20.65 10.09
C ILE A 444 -12.76 -19.74 9.38
N ALA A 445 -13.09 -19.19 8.21
CA ALA A 445 -12.23 -18.22 7.51
C ALA A 445 -11.98 -16.99 8.37
N ALA A 446 -12.98 -16.45 9.05
CA ALA A 446 -12.80 -15.34 10.01
C ALA A 446 -11.84 -15.71 11.14
N LEU A 447 -11.96 -16.92 11.70
CA LEU A 447 -11.12 -17.42 12.80
C LEU A 447 -9.68 -17.75 12.36
N LYS A 448 -9.44 -18.02 11.08
CA LYS A 448 -8.07 -18.11 10.52
C LYS A 448 -7.36 -16.77 10.53
N VAL A 449 -8.08 -15.67 10.24
CA VAL A 449 -7.53 -14.30 10.29
C VAL A 449 -7.36 -13.84 11.74
N ARG A 450 -8.36 -14.08 12.60
CA ARG A 450 -8.34 -13.68 14.01
C ARG A 450 -8.87 -14.80 14.91
N PRO A 451 -7.98 -15.64 15.46
CA PRO A 451 -8.38 -16.85 16.22
C PRO A 451 -9.21 -16.59 17.50
N ALA A 452 -9.10 -15.40 18.10
CA ALA A 452 -9.83 -15.00 19.30
C ALA A 452 -11.11 -14.19 19.01
N TRP A 453 -11.61 -14.20 17.78
CA TRP A 453 -12.77 -13.42 17.38
C TRP A 453 -14.07 -14.10 17.78
N ARG A 454 -14.62 -13.72 18.92
CA ARG A 454 -15.81 -14.33 19.55
C ARG A 454 -17.07 -14.34 18.65
N PRO A 455 -17.40 -13.26 17.87
CA PRO A 455 -18.57 -13.31 16.99
C PRO A 455 -18.53 -14.46 15.95
N ALA A 456 -17.36 -14.77 15.39
CA ALA A 456 -17.22 -15.88 14.47
C ALA A 456 -17.35 -17.25 15.16
N MET A 457 -16.92 -17.39 16.42
CA MET A 457 -17.13 -18.61 17.19
C MET A 457 -18.62 -18.88 17.41
N ARG A 458 -19.41 -17.85 17.72
CA ARG A 458 -20.88 -17.97 17.82
C ARG A 458 -21.53 -18.29 16.49
N ALA A 459 -21.09 -17.66 15.41
CA ALA A 459 -21.57 -17.99 14.07
C ALA A 459 -21.26 -19.46 13.70
N ALA A 460 -20.06 -19.95 14.03
CA ALA A 460 -19.67 -21.35 13.83
C ALA A 460 -20.53 -22.32 14.67
N ALA A 461 -20.76 -22.01 15.95
CA ALA A 461 -21.63 -22.80 16.81
C ALA A 461 -23.05 -22.89 16.27
N ALA A 462 -23.64 -21.76 15.85
CA ALA A 462 -24.98 -21.75 15.27
C ALA A 462 -25.06 -22.50 13.92
N ALA A 463 -24.01 -22.41 13.10
CA ALA A 463 -23.94 -23.13 11.84
C ALA A 463 -23.83 -24.66 12.07
N GLU A 464 -23.01 -25.12 13.01
CA GLU A 464 -22.91 -26.53 13.39
C GLU A 464 -24.23 -27.05 13.96
N ALA A 465 -24.92 -26.28 14.81
CA ALA A 465 -26.24 -26.63 15.34
C ALA A 465 -27.27 -26.73 14.22
N ALA A 466 -27.27 -25.83 13.25
CA ALA A 466 -28.15 -25.86 12.08
C ALA A 466 -27.89 -27.10 11.18
N LEU A 467 -26.65 -27.64 11.20
CA LEU A 467 -26.27 -28.89 10.52
C LEU A 467 -26.60 -30.14 11.35
N GLY A 468 -27.21 -30.00 12.54
CA GLY A 468 -27.49 -31.09 13.45
C GLY A 468 -26.27 -31.64 14.19
N ARG A 469 -25.16 -30.92 14.21
CA ARG A 469 -23.87 -31.31 14.80
C ARG A 469 -23.69 -30.73 16.19
N HIS A 470 -24.48 -31.18 17.17
CA HIS A 470 -24.56 -30.59 18.51
C HIS A 470 -23.23 -30.65 19.30
N GLY A 471 -22.44 -31.73 19.19
CA GLY A 471 -21.14 -31.86 19.86
C GLY A 471 -20.13 -30.80 19.38
N PRO A 472 -19.87 -30.65 18.09
CA PRO A 472 -19.04 -29.54 17.56
C PRO A 472 -19.59 -28.16 17.90
N ALA A 473 -20.91 -27.97 17.89
CA ALA A 473 -21.52 -26.69 18.29
C ALA A 473 -21.21 -26.33 19.76
N ALA A 474 -21.34 -27.31 20.67
CA ALA A 474 -20.99 -27.15 22.09
C ALA A 474 -19.50 -26.82 22.28
N ALA A 475 -18.60 -27.47 21.53
CA ALA A 475 -17.16 -27.19 21.58
C ALA A 475 -16.84 -25.73 21.17
N TRP A 476 -17.54 -25.18 20.15
CA TRP A 476 -17.41 -23.78 19.79
C TRP A 476 -17.92 -22.82 20.87
N LEU A 477 -19.02 -23.14 21.54
CA LEU A 477 -19.55 -22.36 22.66
C LEU A 477 -18.62 -22.41 23.88
N GLN A 478 -18.05 -23.57 24.19
CA GLN A 478 -17.04 -23.70 25.23
C GLN A 478 -15.83 -22.80 24.94
N ARG A 479 -15.27 -22.88 23.73
CA ARG A 479 -14.18 -22.02 23.29
C ARG A 479 -14.55 -20.53 23.37
N TRP A 480 -15.77 -20.17 23.04
CA TRP A 480 -16.28 -18.80 23.13
C TRP A 480 -16.30 -18.33 24.58
N THR A 481 -16.74 -19.18 25.55
CA THR A 481 -16.74 -18.81 27.00
C THR A 481 -15.35 -18.71 27.59
N GLU A 482 -14.42 -19.57 27.18
CA GLU A 482 -13.03 -19.57 27.61
C GLU A 482 -12.19 -18.44 27.01
N THR A 483 -12.62 -17.85 25.88
CA THR A 483 -11.91 -16.76 25.23
C THR A 483 -12.14 -15.45 26.01
N PRO A 484 -11.07 -14.78 26.51
CA PRO A 484 -11.20 -13.54 27.27
C PRO A 484 -11.97 -12.46 26.48
N ILE A 485 -12.78 -11.69 27.19
CA ILE A 485 -13.50 -10.54 26.62
C ILE A 485 -12.50 -9.39 26.38
N ALA A 486 -11.57 -9.57 25.47
CA ALA A 486 -10.67 -8.50 25.05
C ALA A 486 -11.33 -7.55 24.02
N SER A 487 -12.37 -8.03 23.35
CA SER A 487 -13.28 -7.24 22.52
C SER A 487 -14.68 -7.78 22.78
N ALA A 488 -15.61 -6.90 23.10
CA ALA A 488 -17.00 -7.28 23.29
C ALA A 488 -17.51 -8.09 22.08
N ASP A 489 -18.62 -8.78 22.27
CA ASP A 489 -19.38 -9.44 21.16
C ASP A 489 -19.93 -8.37 20.22
N ALA A 490 -19.03 -7.78 19.46
CA ALA A 490 -19.14 -6.55 18.73
C ALA A 490 -20.30 -6.52 17.72
N LEU A 491 -20.67 -7.68 17.17
CA LEU A 491 -21.78 -7.78 16.23
C LEU A 491 -23.09 -8.20 16.90
N GLN A 492 -23.08 -8.46 18.20
CA GLN A 492 -24.26 -8.95 18.92
C GLN A 492 -25.46 -8.00 18.86
N PRO A 493 -25.31 -6.66 18.92
CA PRO A 493 -26.45 -5.78 18.81
C PRO A 493 -27.15 -5.83 17.46
N LEU A 494 -26.43 -6.11 16.36
CA LEU A 494 -26.93 -5.93 15.00
C LEU A 494 -27.96 -6.99 14.57
N TRP A 495 -27.76 -8.28 14.89
CA TRP A 495 -28.81 -9.26 14.54
C TRP A 495 -30.04 -9.16 15.43
N ARG A 496 -29.95 -8.50 16.60
CA ARG A 496 -31.10 -8.25 17.47
C ARG A 496 -32.05 -7.20 16.90
N CYS A 497 -31.61 -6.39 15.96
CA CYS A 497 -32.48 -5.46 15.24
C CYS A 497 -33.52 -6.17 14.39
N ASN A 498 -33.24 -7.43 13.99
CA ASN A 498 -34.20 -8.32 13.32
C ASN A 498 -34.65 -9.40 14.30
N ALA A 499 -35.88 -9.27 14.84
CA ALA A 499 -36.42 -10.17 15.85
C ALA A 499 -36.45 -11.64 15.41
N ALA A 500 -36.74 -11.90 14.13
CA ALA A 500 -36.78 -13.28 13.60
C ALA A 500 -35.38 -13.93 13.61
N TRP A 501 -34.34 -13.17 13.31
CA TRP A 501 -32.97 -13.66 13.33
C TRP A 501 -32.40 -13.78 14.74
N ALA A 502 -32.80 -12.86 15.63
CA ALA A 502 -32.46 -12.99 17.05
C ALA A 502 -33.02 -14.28 17.64
N HIS A 503 -34.30 -14.59 17.39
CA HIS A 503 -34.92 -15.84 17.81
C HIS A 503 -34.22 -17.06 17.20
N ARG A 504 -34.00 -17.05 15.90
CA ARG A 504 -33.33 -18.16 15.21
C ARG A 504 -31.92 -18.42 15.77
N MET A 505 -31.15 -17.35 16.04
CA MET A 505 -29.83 -17.49 16.63
C MET A 505 -29.91 -18.06 18.05
N ASP A 506 -30.81 -17.57 18.88
CA ASP A 506 -31.01 -18.05 20.25
C ASP A 506 -31.45 -19.52 20.27
N ASP A 507 -32.35 -19.93 19.36
CA ASP A 507 -32.80 -21.31 19.23
C ASP A 507 -31.67 -22.24 18.81
N LEU A 508 -30.87 -21.86 17.81
CA LEU A 508 -29.71 -22.64 17.37
C LEU A 508 -28.68 -22.80 18.49
N LEU A 509 -28.40 -21.75 19.24
CA LEU A 509 -27.43 -21.81 20.35
C LEU A 509 -27.96 -22.60 21.56
N ARG A 510 -29.27 -22.67 21.79
CA ARG A 510 -29.89 -23.57 22.80
C ARG A 510 -29.79 -25.05 22.44
N LEU A 511 -29.74 -25.39 21.16
CA LEU A 511 -29.56 -26.78 20.69
C LEU A 511 -28.13 -27.31 20.94
N ALA A 512 -27.22 -26.45 21.30
CA ALA A 512 -25.83 -26.77 21.62
C ALA A 512 -25.56 -26.42 23.10
N PRO A 513 -26.12 -27.15 24.07
CA PRO A 513 -25.87 -26.91 25.48
C PRO A 513 -24.37 -27.07 25.78
N PRO A 514 -23.82 -26.31 26.73
CA PRO A 514 -22.41 -26.35 27.12
C PRO A 514 -22.00 -27.72 27.66
#